data_8af96890621db3563d99377f7e43880d
#
_entry.id   8af96890621db3563d99377f7e43880d
#
_cell.length_a   1.000
_cell.length_b   1.000
_cell.length_c   1.000
_cell.angle_alpha   90.00
_cell.angle_beta   90.00
_cell.angle_gamma   90.00
#
_symmetry.space_group_name_H-M   'P 1'
#
loop_
_entity.id
_entity.type
_entity.pdbx_description
1 polymer ?
#
loop_
_entity_poly.entity_id
_entity_poly.type
_entity_poly.pdbx_seq_one_letter_code
_entity_poly.pdbx_strand_id
1 'polypeptide(L)'
;MGIKTTSNKCLYGIVLLSVVVVVAQVSVLAVSVNATVNADIGSPNSNPDKSFQAIRRLRTVTTDDRGLGTSSSTIAELVTQLKSSSAKATKKFLEQIKGTSAEAALLQTDHFIAWSTSLSKSAKKKPEVAEVAMVSSLAAHYGDVAVAKMLTEAKKTSHATATTFINAQLTNWHIKEQSADDVFKLLRLHEKGEKLFEDSLVSTWILYVTKLNKDKASELMFKSLKTHYSDEVLAKLIVAARSDYKFRQYAVKWQDLQLVNWLNSGQTSDDVFKLLKLNVDESSVLTNPALNSWVRFTLKLKKEDPYEKLFAKLTTQYDDASLAKLLIEAKGNAQNGFTAGKLEALQFVTWKSKGKSAEVMFKSLKLDQEGGDLLKTRFSIPGFLTWIIRTRLQRY
;
A
#
# COMPACT_ATOMS: atom_id res chain seq x y z
N MET A 1 62.69 -24.67 12.14
CA MET A 1 61.38 -25.05 11.58
C MET A 1 60.39 -25.16 12.75
N GLY A 2 59.63 -24.10 13.09
CA GLY A 2 58.77 -24.18 14.29
C GLY A 2 58.20 -22.81 14.73
N ILE A 3 57.68 -21.95 13.83
CA ILE A 3 57.04 -20.69 14.23
C ILE A 3 55.82 -20.40 13.35
N LYS A 4 54.97 -21.36 13.08
CA LYS A 4 53.73 -21.10 12.31
C LYS A 4 52.40 -21.57 12.93
N THR A 5 52.45 -22.21 14.09
CA THR A 5 51.22 -22.78 14.71
C THR A 5 50.63 -21.96 15.85
N THR A 6 51.33 -20.98 16.40
CA THR A 6 50.86 -20.15 17.52
C THR A 6 50.04 -18.93 17.10
N SER A 7 50.27 -18.42 15.89
CA SER A 7 49.55 -17.21 15.40
C SER A 7 48.04 -17.44 15.16
N ASN A 8 47.69 -18.62 14.63
CA ASN A 8 46.26 -18.88 14.31
C ASN A 8 45.39 -19.12 15.55
N LYS A 9 45.93 -19.70 16.62
CA LYS A 9 45.17 -19.92 17.86
C LYS A 9 44.86 -18.63 18.62
N CYS A 10 45.77 -17.65 18.55
CA CYS A 10 45.55 -16.33 19.17
C CYS A 10 44.50 -15.50 18.42
N LEU A 11 44.51 -15.56 17.09
CA LEU A 11 43.51 -14.85 16.27
C LEU A 11 42.09 -15.42 16.51
N TYR A 12 41.96 -16.73 16.62
CA TYR A 12 40.67 -17.38 16.93
C TYR A 12 40.17 -17.03 18.35
N GLY A 13 41.06 -16.84 19.30
CA GLY A 13 40.71 -16.43 20.66
C GLY A 13 40.18 -15.01 20.74
N ILE A 14 40.79 -14.09 20.01
CA ILE A 14 40.39 -12.66 19.97
C ILE A 14 39.07 -12.50 19.25
N VAL A 15 38.86 -13.21 18.14
CA VAL A 15 37.57 -13.18 17.40
C VAL A 15 36.44 -13.77 18.26
N LEU A 16 36.69 -14.81 19.06
CA LEU A 16 35.69 -15.38 19.95
C LEU A 16 35.33 -14.45 21.13
N LEU A 17 36.30 -13.72 21.70
CA LEU A 17 36.01 -12.78 22.78
C LEU A 17 35.19 -11.57 22.29
N SER A 18 35.54 -11.03 21.14
CA SER A 18 34.77 -9.91 20.54
C SER A 18 33.36 -10.31 20.16
N VAL A 19 33.14 -11.53 19.68
CA VAL A 19 31.81 -12.07 19.35
C VAL A 19 30.93 -12.24 20.61
N VAL A 20 31.51 -12.69 21.72
CA VAL A 20 30.77 -12.86 23.00
C VAL A 20 30.29 -11.50 23.54
N VAL A 21 31.10 -10.45 23.45
CA VAL A 21 30.73 -9.11 23.91
C VAL A 21 29.63 -8.51 23.03
N VAL A 22 29.70 -8.71 21.70
CA VAL A 22 28.66 -8.21 20.76
C VAL A 22 27.34 -8.95 20.94
N VAL A 23 27.36 -10.27 21.19
CA VAL A 23 26.15 -11.05 21.43
C VAL A 23 25.45 -10.66 22.73
N ALA A 24 26.21 -10.32 23.77
CA ALA A 24 25.63 -9.84 25.03
C ALA A 24 24.93 -8.49 24.85
N GLN A 25 25.49 -7.57 24.05
CA GLN A 25 24.86 -6.28 23.75
C GLN A 25 23.65 -6.40 22.82
N VAL A 26 23.69 -7.32 21.85
CA VAL A 26 22.56 -7.54 20.93
C VAL A 26 21.41 -8.26 21.65
N SER A 27 21.68 -9.12 22.61
CA SER A 27 20.61 -9.77 23.41
C SER A 27 19.83 -8.77 24.26
N VAL A 28 20.47 -7.73 24.78
CA VAL A 28 19.79 -6.64 25.52
C VAL A 28 18.95 -5.78 24.56
N LEU A 29 19.45 -5.51 23.37
CA LEU A 29 18.70 -4.79 22.33
C LEU A 29 17.54 -5.62 21.77
N ALA A 30 17.70 -6.92 21.59
CA ALA A 30 16.64 -7.80 21.11
C ALA A 30 15.49 -7.96 22.13
N VAL A 31 15.79 -7.92 23.43
CA VAL A 31 14.76 -7.93 24.47
C VAL A 31 13.99 -6.60 24.49
N SER A 32 14.66 -5.47 24.28
CA SER A 32 13.98 -4.17 24.22
C SER A 32 13.16 -3.98 22.93
N VAL A 33 13.60 -4.52 21.80
CA VAL A 33 12.85 -4.50 20.53
C VAL A 33 11.64 -5.44 20.57
N ASN A 34 11.77 -6.62 21.20
CA ASN A 34 10.63 -7.51 21.38
C ASN A 34 9.58 -6.96 22.35
N ALA A 35 9.97 -6.17 23.35
CA ALA A 35 9.01 -5.50 24.22
C ALA A 35 8.20 -4.42 23.50
N THR A 36 8.80 -3.73 22.51
CA THR A 36 8.09 -2.73 21.70
C THR A 36 7.24 -3.35 20.58
N VAL A 37 7.64 -4.48 20.01
CA VAL A 37 6.89 -5.16 18.94
C VAL A 37 5.71 -5.96 19.51
N ASN A 38 5.83 -6.52 20.72
CA ASN A 38 4.71 -7.21 21.39
C ASN A 38 3.65 -6.25 21.98
N ALA A 39 3.95 -4.97 22.11
CA ALA A 39 2.94 -3.97 22.52
C ALA A 39 1.99 -3.56 21.38
N ASP A 40 2.32 -3.91 20.12
CA ASP A 40 1.51 -3.55 18.93
C ASP A 40 0.66 -4.71 18.37
N ILE A 41 0.75 -5.92 18.97
CA ILE A 41 -0.20 -7.00 18.69
C ILE A 41 -1.30 -6.87 19.74
N GLY A 42 -2.23 -5.94 19.49
CA GLY A 42 -3.31 -5.55 20.37
C GLY A 42 -4.11 -6.72 20.91
N SER A 43 -4.14 -6.81 22.22
CA SER A 43 -5.20 -7.41 22.99
C SER A 43 -6.55 -6.79 22.59
N PRO A 44 -7.64 -7.57 22.48
CA PRO A 44 -8.93 -7.09 21.95
C PRO A 44 -9.72 -6.16 22.89
N ASN A 45 -9.06 -5.39 23.74
CA ASN A 45 -9.70 -4.50 24.72
C ASN A 45 -9.08 -3.09 24.78
N SER A 46 -8.70 -2.50 23.65
CA SER A 46 -8.43 -1.06 23.57
C SER A 46 -9.68 -0.36 23.02
N ASN A 47 -10.32 0.36 23.91
CA ASN A 47 -11.50 1.22 23.72
C ASN A 47 -11.37 2.05 22.42
N PRO A 48 -12.27 1.91 21.42
CA PRO A 48 -12.17 2.59 20.12
C PRO A 48 -12.41 4.10 20.20
N ASP A 49 -12.67 4.65 21.39
CA ASP A 49 -13.14 6.03 21.58
C ASP A 49 -12.05 7.12 21.42
N LYS A 50 -10.77 6.79 21.63
CA LYS A 50 -9.70 7.81 21.55
C LYS A 50 -9.20 8.08 20.12
N SER A 51 -9.22 7.09 19.25
CA SER A 51 -8.90 7.28 17.82
C SER A 51 -10.03 7.97 17.06
N PHE A 52 -11.28 7.76 17.49
CA PHE A 52 -12.44 8.45 16.93
C PHE A 52 -12.51 9.94 17.30
N GLN A 53 -11.95 10.36 18.44
CA GLN A 53 -11.93 11.78 18.83
C GLN A 53 -10.93 12.62 18.00
N ALA A 54 -9.81 12.05 17.58
CA ALA A 54 -8.87 12.73 16.67
C ALA A 54 -9.49 12.92 15.26
N ILE A 55 -10.26 11.96 14.79
CA ILE A 55 -10.99 12.03 13.51
C ILE A 55 -12.21 12.97 13.64
N ARG A 56 -12.84 13.06 14.82
CA ARG A 56 -13.93 14.04 15.06
C ARG A 56 -13.44 15.49 14.96
N ARG A 57 -12.21 15.81 15.39
CA ARG A 57 -11.66 17.18 15.27
C ARG A 57 -11.36 17.60 13.82
N LEU A 58 -11.13 16.66 12.92
CA LEU A 58 -11.07 16.94 11.48
C LEU A 58 -12.45 16.98 10.81
N ARG A 59 -13.49 16.44 11.47
CA ARG A 59 -14.88 16.47 11.01
C ARG A 59 -15.63 17.79 11.31
N THR A 60 -15.18 18.57 12.29
CA THR A 60 -15.88 19.80 12.67
C THR A 60 -15.66 20.99 11.75
N VAL A 61 -14.93 20.81 10.64
CA VAL A 61 -14.74 21.87 9.62
C VAL A 61 -15.52 21.61 8.33
N THR A 62 -16.17 20.44 8.15
CA THR A 62 -16.81 20.07 6.86
C THR A 62 -18.18 19.42 6.93
N THR A 63 -18.88 19.48 8.07
CA THR A 63 -20.29 19.06 8.07
C THR A 63 -21.13 20.06 8.84
N ASP A 64 -21.49 21.13 8.16
CA ASP A 64 -22.75 21.78 8.42
C ASP A 64 -23.83 20.82 7.87
N ASP A 65 -24.30 19.94 8.76
CA ASP A 65 -25.32 18.92 8.48
C ASP A 65 -26.71 19.57 8.53
N ARG A 66 -26.82 20.76 7.87
CA ARG A 66 -28.10 21.43 7.66
C ARG A 66 -28.61 21.13 6.26
N GLY A 67 -29.42 20.08 6.17
CA GLY A 67 -30.54 20.06 5.26
C GLY A 67 -30.22 19.82 3.80
N LEU A 68 -29.69 18.65 3.43
CA LEU A 68 -29.88 18.11 2.08
C LEU A 68 -31.22 17.33 2.01
N GLY A 69 -32.31 18.04 2.29
CA GLY A 69 -33.66 17.58 2.01
C GLY A 69 -34.06 17.69 0.52
N THR A 70 -33.10 18.02 -0.36
CA THR A 70 -33.34 18.07 -1.79
C THR A 70 -32.85 16.78 -2.41
N SER A 71 -33.74 15.93 -2.93
CA SER A 71 -33.37 14.69 -3.59
C SER A 71 -32.42 14.96 -4.77
N SER A 72 -31.58 13.98 -5.10
CA SER A 72 -30.64 14.06 -6.23
C SER A 72 -31.36 14.44 -7.54
N SER A 73 -32.59 13.98 -7.74
CA SER A 73 -33.46 14.33 -8.88
C SER A 73 -33.78 15.81 -8.90
N THR A 74 -34.11 16.42 -7.76
CA THR A 74 -34.41 17.85 -7.67
C THR A 74 -33.20 18.73 -7.99
N ILE A 75 -32.00 18.34 -7.55
CA ILE A 75 -30.76 19.05 -7.92
C ILE A 75 -30.52 18.92 -9.43
N ALA A 76 -30.70 17.73 -10.00
CA ALA A 76 -30.53 17.49 -11.44
C ALA A 76 -31.45 18.38 -12.29
N GLU A 77 -32.73 18.50 -11.92
CA GLU A 77 -33.69 19.36 -12.59
C GLU A 77 -33.30 20.84 -12.51
N LEU A 78 -32.92 21.32 -11.32
CA LEU A 78 -32.48 22.70 -11.12
C LEU A 78 -31.18 23.01 -11.88
N VAL A 79 -30.24 22.08 -11.93
CA VAL A 79 -29.01 22.22 -12.73
C VAL A 79 -29.37 22.33 -14.23
N THR A 80 -30.29 21.51 -14.71
CA THR A 80 -30.76 21.55 -16.12
C THR A 80 -31.43 22.85 -16.44
N GLN A 81 -32.33 23.35 -15.58
CA GLN A 81 -32.98 24.64 -15.75
C GLN A 81 -31.97 25.79 -15.74
N LEU A 82 -31.02 25.78 -14.80
CA LEU A 82 -29.98 26.80 -14.72
C LEU A 82 -29.11 26.81 -15.99
N LYS A 83 -28.68 25.63 -16.46
CA LYS A 83 -27.89 25.50 -17.70
C LYS A 83 -28.66 26.08 -18.91
N SER A 84 -29.95 25.82 -19.03
CA SER A 84 -30.77 26.37 -20.08
C SER A 84 -30.89 27.90 -19.99
N SER A 85 -31.23 28.43 -18.82
CA SER A 85 -31.38 29.87 -18.59
C SER A 85 -30.09 30.68 -18.72
N SER A 86 -28.91 30.03 -18.41
CA SER A 86 -27.58 30.64 -18.50
C SER A 86 -26.80 30.26 -19.77
N ALA A 87 -27.43 29.58 -20.73
CA ALA A 87 -26.78 29.06 -21.94
C ALA A 87 -25.97 30.12 -22.71
N LYS A 88 -26.52 31.32 -22.86
CA LYS A 88 -25.86 32.44 -23.55
C LYS A 88 -24.58 32.89 -22.83
N ALA A 89 -24.64 33.01 -21.49
CA ALA A 89 -23.47 33.39 -20.68
C ALA A 89 -22.40 32.31 -20.70
N THR A 90 -22.82 31.05 -20.59
CA THR A 90 -21.92 29.89 -20.66
C THR A 90 -21.25 29.78 -22.04
N LYS A 91 -22.01 29.93 -23.13
CA LYS A 91 -21.45 29.93 -24.49
C LYS A 91 -20.40 31.03 -24.66
N LYS A 92 -20.70 32.26 -24.23
CA LYS A 92 -19.73 33.37 -24.27
C LYS A 92 -18.44 33.04 -23.51
N PHE A 93 -18.56 32.50 -22.29
CA PHE A 93 -17.41 32.09 -21.49
C PHE A 93 -16.59 31.00 -22.19
N LEU A 94 -17.22 29.95 -22.70
CA LEU A 94 -16.52 28.84 -23.38
C LEU A 94 -15.81 29.29 -24.66
N GLU A 95 -16.34 30.27 -25.36
CA GLU A 95 -15.67 30.89 -26.51
C GLU A 95 -14.43 31.69 -26.09
N GLN A 96 -14.47 32.37 -24.94
CA GLN A 96 -13.33 33.14 -24.41
C GLN A 96 -12.18 32.24 -23.94
N ILE A 97 -12.49 31.01 -23.51
CA ILE A 97 -11.47 30.03 -23.07
C ILE A 97 -11.13 28.99 -24.16
N LYS A 98 -11.66 29.14 -25.36
CA LYS A 98 -11.39 28.25 -26.48
C LYS A 98 -9.90 28.22 -26.78
N GLY A 99 -9.33 27.01 -26.83
CA GLY A 99 -7.90 26.80 -27.07
C GLY A 99 -7.00 26.94 -25.81
N THR A 100 -7.57 27.26 -24.64
CA THR A 100 -6.84 27.21 -23.38
C THR A 100 -6.88 25.82 -22.75
N SER A 101 -5.86 25.47 -21.97
CA SER A 101 -5.84 24.24 -21.19
C SER A 101 -6.67 24.37 -19.90
N ALA A 102 -7.13 23.24 -19.38
CA ALA A 102 -7.78 23.18 -18.07
C ALA A 102 -6.71 23.25 -16.96
N GLU A 103 -6.29 24.46 -16.62
CA GLU A 103 -5.28 24.73 -15.59
C GLU A 103 -5.92 25.36 -14.34
N ALA A 104 -5.28 25.22 -13.20
CA ALA A 104 -5.76 25.78 -11.93
C ALA A 104 -5.95 27.30 -12.01
N ALA A 105 -5.13 28.00 -12.78
CA ALA A 105 -5.22 29.44 -13.01
C ALA A 105 -6.55 29.88 -13.65
N LEU A 106 -7.23 28.99 -14.40
CA LEU A 106 -8.52 29.29 -15.02
C LEU A 106 -9.54 29.79 -14.00
N LEU A 107 -9.56 29.21 -12.79
CA LEU A 107 -10.50 29.57 -11.72
C LEU A 107 -10.28 31.00 -11.17
N GLN A 108 -9.16 31.63 -11.49
CA GLN A 108 -8.80 32.99 -11.04
C GLN A 108 -8.90 34.04 -12.16
N THR A 109 -9.26 33.63 -13.37
CA THR A 109 -9.39 34.56 -14.49
C THR A 109 -10.65 35.43 -14.36
N ASP A 110 -10.57 36.69 -14.83
CA ASP A 110 -11.72 37.60 -14.86
C ASP A 110 -12.90 37.01 -15.62
N HIS A 111 -12.66 36.26 -16.69
CA HIS A 111 -13.69 35.57 -17.46
C HIS A 111 -14.43 34.53 -16.63
N PHE A 112 -13.70 33.72 -15.86
CA PHE A 112 -14.30 32.74 -14.96
C PHE A 112 -15.07 33.41 -13.82
N ILE A 113 -14.52 34.46 -13.20
CA ILE A 113 -15.14 35.21 -12.10
C ILE A 113 -16.46 35.84 -12.59
N ALA A 114 -16.47 36.51 -13.76
CA ALA A 114 -17.66 37.11 -14.32
C ALA A 114 -18.73 36.07 -14.63
N TRP A 115 -18.36 34.96 -15.27
CA TRP A 115 -19.26 33.84 -15.57
C TRP A 115 -19.83 33.20 -14.32
N SER A 116 -18.98 32.83 -13.34
CA SER A 116 -19.39 32.20 -12.08
C SER A 116 -20.33 33.10 -11.28
N THR A 117 -20.06 34.42 -11.23
CA THR A 117 -20.93 35.40 -10.59
C THR A 117 -22.32 35.47 -11.28
N SER A 118 -22.36 35.42 -12.60
CA SER A 118 -23.61 35.41 -13.37
C SER A 118 -24.46 34.16 -13.08
N LEU A 119 -23.83 32.98 -13.05
CA LEU A 119 -24.52 31.73 -12.74
C LEU A 119 -25.02 31.70 -11.29
N SER A 120 -24.19 32.15 -10.34
CA SER A 120 -24.55 32.22 -8.92
C SER A 120 -25.77 33.13 -8.67
N LYS A 121 -25.83 34.27 -9.34
CA LYS A 121 -27.01 35.15 -9.29
C LYS A 121 -28.28 34.48 -9.86
N SER A 122 -28.13 33.74 -10.96
CA SER A 122 -29.26 33.05 -11.62
C SER A 122 -29.75 31.86 -10.79
N ALA A 123 -28.90 31.25 -9.94
CA ALA A 123 -29.25 30.13 -9.10
C ALA A 123 -30.12 30.49 -7.87
N LYS A 124 -30.46 31.76 -7.66
CA LYS A 124 -31.40 32.23 -6.63
C LYS A 124 -31.12 31.66 -5.22
N LYS A 125 -29.93 31.88 -4.69
CA LYS A 125 -29.48 31.42 -3.36
C LYS A 125 -29.26 29.88 -3.23
N LYS A 126 -29.08 29.19 -4.33
CA LYS A 126 -28.69 27.75 -4.33
C LYS A 126 -27.28 27.60 -4.92
N PRO A 127 -26.22 27.93 -4.16
CA PRO A 127 -24.86 27.95 -4.67
C PRO A 127 -24.41 26.58 -5.20
N GLU A 128 -24.85 25.49 -4.56
CA GLU A 128 -24.56 24.14 -4.99
C GLU A 128 -25.05 23.82 -6.41
N VAL A 129 -26.19 24.36 -6.81
CA VAL A 129 -26.73 24.20 -8.17
C VAL A 129 -25.87 24.94 -9.18
N ALA A 130 -25.40 26.16 -8.83
CA ALA A 130 -24.50 26.93 -9.68
C ALA A 130 -23.16 26.21 -9.88
N GLU A 131 -22.58 25.72 -8.82
CA GLU A 131 -21.29 25.01 -8.81
C GLU A 131 -21.36 23.75 -9.67
N VAL A 132 -22.40 22.93 -9.50
CA VAL A 132 -22.60 21.73 -10.32
C VAL A 132 -22.82 22.09 -11.80
N ALA A 133 -23.57 23.16 -12.10
CA ALA A 133 -23.73 23.63 -13.47
C ALA A 133 -22.41 24.09 -14.10
N MET A 134 -21.58 24.82 -13.34
CA MET A 134 -20.25 25.25 -13.77
C MET A 134 -19.34 24.06 -14.07
N VAL A 135 -19.21 23.13 -13.12
CA VAL A 135 -18.38 21.94 -13.30
C VAL A 135 -18.87 21.06 -14.44
N SER A 136 -20.19 20.88 -14.55
CA SER A 136 -20.79 20.15 -15.68
C SER A 136 -20.44 20.78 -17.03
N SER A 137 -20.43 22.13 -17.12
CA SER A 137 -20.07 22.85 -18.33
C SER A 137 -18.59 22.76 -18.66
N LEU A 138 -17.71 22.85 -17.64
CA LEU A 138 -16.27 22.66 -17.79
C LEU A 138 -15.96 21.23 -18.21
N ALA A 139 -16.60 20.23 -17.60
CA ALA A 139 -16.41 18.83 -17.95
C ALA A 139 -16.89 18.51 -19.39
N ALA A 140 -17.95 19.15 -19.84
CA ALA A 140 -18.38 19.03 -21.23
C ALA A 140 -17.39 19.65 -22.23
N HIS A 141 -16.62 20.68 -21.82
CA HIS A 141 -15.64 21.36 -22.67
C HIS A 141 -14.26 20.71 -22.65
N TYR A 142 -13.74 20.38 -21.46
CA TYR A 142 -12.38 19.86 -21.26
C TYR A 142 -12.32 18.35 -21.02
N GLY A 143 -13.43 17.71 -20.70
CA GLY A 143 -13.49 16.34 -20.19
C GLY A 143 -13.30 16.24 -18.67
N ASP A 144 -13.88 15.21 -18.09
CA ASP A 144 -13.87 15.01 -16.63
C ASP A 144 -12.45 14.84 -16.04
N VAL A 145 -11.54 14.17 -16.76
CA VAL A 145 -10.14 13.98 -16.32
C VAL A 145 -9.41 15.32 -16.19
N ALA A 146 -9.56 16.18 -17.21
CA ALA A 146 -8.87 17.47 -17.22
C ALA A 146 -9.39 18.37 -16.09
N VAL A 147 -10.71 18.40 -15.89
CA VAL A 147 -11.32 19.15 -14.78
C VAL A 147 -10.90 18.58 -13.44
N ALA A 148 -10.88 17.27 -13.24
CA ALA A 148 -10.44 16.66 -11.99
C ALA A 148 -8.98 16.99 -11.66
N LYS A 149 -8.08 16.96 -12.65
CA LYS A 149 -6.68 17.37 -12.50
C LYS A 149 -6.56 18.85 -12.13
N MET A 150 -7.25 19.70 -12.87
CA MET A 150 -7.29 21.14 -12.62
C MET A 150 -7.71 21.45 -11.16
N LEU A 151 -8.78 20.81 -10.70
CA LEU A 151 -9.30 21.02 -9.34
C LEU A 151 -8.35 20.46 -8.27
N THR A 152 -7.70 19.33 -8.54
CA THR A 152 -6.69 18.74 -7.64
C THR A 152 -5.47 19.66 -7.51
N GLU A 153 -5.04 20.29 -8.61
CA GLU A 153 -3.95 21.26 -8.58
C GLU A 153 -4.36 22.55 -7.91
N ALA A 154 -5.55 23.10 -8.22
CA ALA A 154 -6.10 24.28 -7.59
C ALA A 154 -6.24 24.15 -6.06
N LYS A 155 -6.40 22.93 -5.55
CA LYS A 155 -6.46 22.66 -4.11
C LYS A 155 -5.18 23.03 -3.37
N LYS A 156 -4.04 23.06 -4.06
CA LYS A 156 -2.75 23.47 -3.47
C LYS A 156 -2.67 24.97 -3.20
N THR A 157 -3.32 25.78 -4.03
CA THR A 157 -3.27 27.24 -3.98
C THR A 157 -4.53 27.87 -3.39
N SER A 158 -5.69 27.28 -3.62
CA SER A 158 -7.00 27.79 -3.17
C SER A 158 -7.86 26.65 -2.63
N HIS A 159 -7.53 26.19 -1.43
CA HIS A 159 -8.10 24.97 -0.84
C HIS A 159 -9.65 25.01 -0.74
N ALA A 160 -10.23 26.11 -0.27
CA ALA A 160 -11.69 26.20 -0.07
C ALA A 160 -12.45 26.15 -1.41
N THR A 161 -12.08 27.01 -2.36
CA THR A 161 -12.71 27.08 -3.68
C THR A 161 -12.60 25.77 -4.43
N ALA A 162 -11.39 25.17 -4.46
CA ALA A 162 -11.19 23.90 -5.14
C ALA A 162 -11.98 22.76 -4.48
N THR A 163 -12.08 22.74 -3.15
CA THR A 163 -12.88 21.73 -2.43
C THR A 163 -14.35 21.84 -2.79
N THR A 164 -14.90 23.05 -2.90
CA THR A 164 -16.28 23.30 -3.32
C THR A 164 -16.52 22.73 -4.74
N PHE A 165 -15.63 23.01 -5.69
CA PHE A 165 -15.77 22.51 -7.06
C PHE A 165 -15.51 20.99 -7.17
N ILE A 166 -14.62 20.42 -6.36
CA ILE A 166 -14.49 18.95 -6.26
C ILE A 166 -15.81 18.35 -5.80
N ASN A 167 -16.43 18.87 -4.75
CA ASN A 167 -17.73 18.39 -4.27
C ASN A 167 -18.81 18.52 -5.35
N ALA A 168 -18.81 19.60 -6.11
CA ALA A 168 -19.70 19.79 -7.26
C ALA A 168 -19.47 18.75 -8.36
N GLN A 169 -18.22 18.39 -8.64
CA GLN A 169 -17.89 17.31 -9.58
C GLN A 169 -18.40 15.96 -9.11
N LEU A 170 -18.19 15.63 -7.82
CA LEU A 170 -18.74 14.39 -7.24
C LEU A 170 -20.26 14.35 -7.33
N THR A 171 -20.92 15.49 -7.09
CA THR A 171 -22.39 15.62 -7.22
C THR A 171 -22.84 15.49 -8.67
N ASN A 172 -22.11 16.07 -9.63
CA ASN A 172 -22.40 15.92 -11.05
C ASN A 172 -22.33 14.46 -11.52
N TRP A 173 -21.34 13.68 -11.04
CA TRP A 173 -21.26 12.26 -11.33
C TRP A 173 -22.41 11.48 -10.68
N HIS A 174 -22.78 11.84 -9.45
CA HIS A 174 -23.89 11.19 -8.75
C HIS A 174 -25.25 11.45 -9.46
N ILE A 175 -25.51 12.69 -9.91
CA ILE A 175 -26.69 13.05 -10.70
C ILE A 175 -26.74 12.27 -12.03
N LYS A 176 -25.58 11.96 -12.61
CA LYS A 176 -25.47 11.14 -13.82
C LYS A 176 -25.49 9.63 -13.53
N GLU A 177 -25.79 9.25 -12.29
CA GLU A 177 -25.86 7.84 -11.82
C GLU A 177 -24.62 7.01 -12.10
N GLN A 178 -23.43 7.68 -12.11
CA GLN A 178 -22.17 6.98 -12.33
C GLN A 178 -21.90 6.02 -11.16
N SER A 179 -21.55 4.78 -11.47
CA SER A 179 -21.08 3.82 -10.48
C SER A 179 -19.64 4.12 -10.03
N ALA A 180 -19.17 3.43 -9.00
CA ALA A 180 -17.77 3.50 -8.58
C ALA A 180 -16.80 3.11 -9.71
N ASP A 181 -17.19 2.13 -10.52
CA ASP A 181 -16.41 1.64 -11.66
C ASP A 181 -16.44 2.61 -12.85
N ASP A 182 -17.59 3.24 -13.11
CA ASP A 182 -17.69 4.24 -14.19
C ASP A 182 -16.75 5.41 -13.93
N VAL A 183 -16.71 5.93 -12.69
CA VAL A 183 -15.80 7.02 -12.34
C VAL A 183 -14.34 6.56 -12.33
N PHE A 184 -14.07 5.31 -11.98
CA PHE A 184 -12.72 4.73 -12.07
C PHE A 184 -12.20 4.74 -13.51
N LYS A 185 -13.04 4.33 -14.46
CA LYS A 185 -12.75 4.38 -15.90
C LYS A 185 -12.68 5.82 -16.42
N LEU A 186 -13.66 6.64 -16.04
CA LEU A 186 -13.73 8.04 -16.43
C LEU A 186 -12.47 8.82 -16.09
N LEU A 187 -11.87 8.54 -14.92
CA LEU A 187 -10.61 9.12 -14.49
C LEU A 187 -9.37 8.39 -15.04
N ARG A 188 -9.57 7.38 -15.89
CA ARG A 188 -8.50 6.57 -16.50
C ARG A 188 -7.58 5.89 -15.47
N LEU A 189 -8.12 5.58 -14.29
CA LEU A 189 -7.36 4.95 -13.23
C LEU A 189 -7.03 3.49 -13.54
N HIS A 190 -7.88 2.81 -14.32
CA HIS A 190 -7.66 1.43 -14.77
C HIS A 190 -6.43 1.24 -15.66
N GLU A 191 -5.88 2.32 -16.21
CA GLU A 191 -4.67 2.31 -17.07
C GLU A 191 -3.37 2.44 -16.26
N LYS A 192 -3.43 2.69 -14.94
CA LYS A 192 -2.26 3.06 -14.13
C LYS A 192 -1.41 1.88 -13.67
N GLY A 193 -1.93 0.65 -13.75
CA GLY A 193 -1.20 -0.54 -13.30
C GLY A 193 -0.74 -0.40 -11.84
N GLU A 194 0.48 -0.84 -11.56
CA GLU A 194 1.07 -0.80 -10.22
C GLU A 194 1.29 0.63 -9.67
N LYS A 195 1.25 1.67 -10.53
CA LYS A 195 1.40 3.08 -10.16
C LYS A 195 0.08 3.78 -9.79
N LEU A 196 -1.00 3.03 -9.60
CA LEU A 196 -2.32 3.59 -9.32
C LEU A 196 -2.29 4.61 -8.16
N PHE A 197 -1.66 4.28 -7.04
CA PHE A 197 -1.65 5.14 -5.84
C PHE A 197 -0.68 6.33 -5.92
N GLU A 198 0.12 6.42 -6.97
CA GLU A 198 0.91 7.61 -7.31
C GLU A 198 0.05 8.68 -8.01
N ASP A 199 -1.10 8.28 -8.60
CA ASP A 199 -1.98 9.21 -9.29
C ASP A 199 -2.84 10.00 -8.30
N SER A 200 -2.78 11.32 -8.38
CA SER A 200 -3.51 12.24 -7.50
C SER A 200 -5.04 12.07 -7.59
N LEU A 201 -5.56 11.60 -8.72
CA LEU A 201 -6.99 11.42 -8.95
C LEU A 201 -7.59 10.24 -8.18
N VAL A 202 -6.76 9.31 -7.68
CA VAL A 202 -7.23 8.23 -6.79
C VAL A 202 -7.95 8.78 -5.57
N SER A 203 -7.45 9.87 -4.99
CA SER A 203 -8.11 10.51 -3.84
C SER A 203 -9.50 11.03 -4.20
N THR A 204 -9.67 11.59 -5.40
CA THR A 204 -10.98 12.07 -5.89
C THR A 204 -11.95 10.91 -6.11
N TRP A 205 -11.49 9.80 -6.68
CA TRP A 205 -12.30 8.60 -6.83
C TRP A 205 -12.74 8.02 -5.47
N ILE A 206 -11.81 7.92 -4.51
CA ILE A 206 -12.13 7.46 -3.14
C ILE A 206 -13.18 8.35 -2.47
N LEU A 207 -13.05 9.68 -2.61
CA LEU A 207 -14.05 10.62 -2.11
C LEU A 207 -15.41 10.37 -2.75
N TYR A 208 -15.46 10.14 -4.06
CA TYR A 208 -16.70 9.84 -4.77
C TYR A 208 -17.35 8.55 -4.25
N VAL A 209 -16.61 7.45 -4.20
CA VAL A 209 -17.14 6.15 -3.73
C VAL A 209 -17.60 6.22 -2.28
N THR A 210 -16.89 6.97 -1.45
CA THR A 210 -17.28 7.19 -0.05
C THR A 210 -18.57 8.02 0.06
N LYS A 211 -18.76 9.01 -0.82
CA LYS A 211 -20.00 9.78 -0.91
C LYS A 211 -21.15 8.93 -1.46
N LEU A 212 -20.89 8.05 -2.41
CA LEU A 212 -21.88 7.17 -3.01
C LEU A 212 -22.46 6.20 -1.97
N ASN A 213 -21.63 5.55 -1.19
CA ASN A 213 -22.04 4.70 -0.07
C ASN A 213 -20.89 4.53 0.94
N LYS A 214 -20.98 5.21 2.07
CA LYS A 214 -19.95 5.24 3.10
C LYS A 214 -19.68 3.85 3.69
N ASP A 215 -20.72 3.09 3.96
CA ASP A 215 -20.61 1.80 4.66
C ASP A 215 -20.04 0.71 3.75
N LYS A 216 -20.38 0.75 2.45
CA LYS A 216 -19.90 -0.20 1.43
C LYS A 216 -18.76 0.33 0.57
N ALA A 217 -18.18 1.48 0.93
CA ALA A 217 -17.15 2.13 0.11
C ALA A 217 -15.97 1.21 -0.21
N SER A 218 -15.44 0.50 0.81
CA SER A 218 -14.31 -0.41 0.61
C SER A 218 -14.64 -1.58 -0.32
N GLU A 219 -15.85 -2.12 -0.24
CA GLU A 219 -16.33 -3.21 -1.09
C GLU A 219 -16.50 -2.76 -2.53
N LEU A 220 -17.10 -1.58 -2.73
CA LEU A 220 -17.27 -0.99 -4.06
C LEU A 220 -15.92 -0.69 -4.73
N MET A 221 -14.98 -0.13 -3.97
CA MET A 221 -13.62 0.12 -4.44
C MET A 221 -12.92 -1.21 -4.81
N PHE A 222 -12.98 -2.20 -3.93
CA PHE A 222 -12.37 -3.51 -4.18
C PHE A 222 -12.96 -4.18 -5.42
N LYS A 223 -14.27 -4.09 -5.62
CA LYS A 223 -14.94 -4.61 -6.81
C LYS A 223 -14.39 -3.98 -8.09
N SER A 224 -14.26 -2.64 -8.14
CA SER A 224 -13.66 -1.94 -9.28
C SER A 224 -12.20 -2.36 -9.50
N LEU A 225 -11.38 -2.39 -8.43
CA LEU A 225 -9.98 -2.81 -8.55
C LEU A 225 -9.85 -4.24 -9.09
N LYS A 226 -10.66 -5.18 -8.57
CA LYS A 226 -10.66 -6.57 -9.02
C LYS A 226 -11.12 -6.74 -10.47
N THR A 227 -12.00 -5.88 -10.96
CA THR A 227 -12.46 -5.91 -12.36
C THR A 227 -11.36 -5.54 -13.34
N HIS A 228 -10.44 -4.64 -12.94
CA HIS A 228 -9.44 -4.08 -13.86
C HIS A 228 -8.03 -4.61 -13.66
N TYR A 229 -7.74 -5.23 -12.53
CA TYR A 229 -6.39 -5.71 -12.22
C TYR A 229 -6.38 -7.20 -11.94
N SER A 230 -5.32 -7.88 -12.39
CA SER A 230 -5.07 -9.27 -12.02
C SER A 230 -4.84 -9.41 -10.51
N ASP A 231 -4.99 -10.61 -9.98
CA ASP A 231 -4.74 -10.88 -8.55
C ASP A 231 -3.32 -10.51 -8.12
N GLU A 232 -2.32 -10.68 -8.99
CA GLU A 232 -0.93 -10.27 -8.75
C GLU A 232 -0.82 -8.75 -8.59
N VAL A 233 -1.30 -7.98 -9.57
CA VAL A 233 -1.24 -6.52 -9.55
C VAL A 233 -2.04 -5.98 -8.37
N LEU A 234 -3.21 -6.55 -8.12
CA LEU A 234 -4.04 -6.16 -6.99
C LEU A 234 -3.36 -6.41 -5.64
N ALA A 235 -2.67 -7.54 -5.47
CA ALA A 235 -1.89 -7.81 -4.25
C ALA A 235 -0.77 -6.78 -4.05
N LYS A 236 -0.03 -6.43 -5.11
CA LYS A 236 1.00 -5.39 -5.07
C LYS A 236 0.42 -4.01 -4.74
N LEU A 237 -0.71 -3.66 -5.35
CA LEU A 237 -1.44 -2.43 -5.07
C LEU A 237 -1.89 -2.34 -3.61
N ILE A 238 -2.42 -3.42 -3.04
CA ILE A 238 -2.82 -3.47 -1.64
C ILE A 238 -1.62 -3.23 -0.72
N VAL A 239 -0.45 -3.82 -1.03
CA VAL A 239 0.78 -3.59 -0.27
C VAL A 239 1.23 -2.14 -0.36
N ALA A 240 1.23 -1.55 -1.57
CA ALA A 240 1.56 -0.14 -1.76
C ALA A 240 0.61 0.79 -0.98
N ALA A 241 -0.69 0.54 -1.07
CA ALA A 241 -1.70 1.31 -0.34
C ALA A 241 -1.57 1.18 1.19
N ARG A 242 -1.09 0.05 1.72
CA ARG A 242 -0.83 -0.12 3.15
C ARG A 242 0.33 0.74 3.66
N SER A 243 1.29 1.04 2.82
CA SER A 243 2.44 1.88 3.15
C SER A 243 2.08 3.37 3.15
N ASP A 244 1.03 3.77 2.43
CA ASP A 244 0.54 5.16 2.42
C ASP A 244 -0.55 5.36 3.49
N TYR A 245 -0.34 6.33 4.40
CA TYR A 245 -1.28 6.65 5.48
C TYR A 245 -2.69 7.01 4.98
N LYS A 246 -2.82 7.57 3.77
CA LYS A 246 -4.09 7.99 3.16
C LYS A 246 -4.97 6.81 2.79
N PHE A 247 -4.35 5.71 2.36
CA PHE A 247 -5.06 4.55 1.82
C PHE A 247 -5.06 3.35 2.75
N ARG A 248 -4.24 3.37 3.81
CA ARG A 248 -4.03 2.23 4.74
C ARG A 248 -5.33 1.62 5.26
N GLN A 249 -6.30 2.45 5.65
CA GLN A 249 -7.58 1.95 6.18
C GLN A 249 -8.37 1.13 5.16
N TYR A 250 -8.33 1.51 3.89
CA TYR A 250 -8.97 0.77 2.80
C TYR A 250 -8.18 -0.47 2.44
N ALA A 251 -6.87 -0.37 2.37
CA ALA A 251 -5.98 -1.47 2.00
C ALA A 251 -6.09 -2.66 2.97
N VAL A 252 -6.30 -2.43 4.26
CA VAL A 252 -6.56 -3.50 5.24
C VAL A 252 -7.83 -4.26 4.86
N LYS A 253 -8.93 -3.56 4.58
CA LYS A 253 -10.20 -4.17 4.17
C LYS A 253 -10.09 -4.86 2.80
N TRP A 254 -9.38 -4.26 1.84
CA TRP A 254 -9.17 -4.87 0.52
C TRP A 254 -8.38 -6.17 0.61
N GLN A 255 -7.38 -6.24 1.48
CA GLN A 255 -6.65 -7.48 1.72
C GLN A 255 -7.57 -8.57 2.26
N ASP A 256 -8.41 -8.26 3.25
CA ASP A 256 -9.36 -9.23 3.79
C ASP A 256 -10.36 -9.70 2.72
N LEU A 257 -10.87 -8.78 1.89
CA LEU A 257 -11.76 -9.11 0.78
C LEU A 257 -11.07 -10.00 -0.27
N GLN A 258 -9.80 -9.75 -0.59
CA GLN A 258 -9.03 -10.60 -1.50
C GLN A 258 -8.89 -12.01 -0.96
N LEU A 259 -8.50 -12.15 0.32
CA LEU A 259 -8.36 -13.46 0.97
C LEU A 259 -9.69 -14.21 1.02
N VAL A 260 -10.78 -13.54 1.39
CA VAL A 260 -12.13 -14.13 1.42
C VAL A 260 -12.56 -14.55 0.02
N ASN A 261 -12.26 -13.76 -1.00
CA ASN A 261 -12.60 -14.10 -2.38
C ASN A 261 -11.90 -15.39 -2.84
N TRP A 262 -10.61 -15.55 -2.53
CA TRP A 262 -9.88 -16.78 -2.85
C TRP A 262 -10.41 -17.99 -2.09
N LEU A 263 -10.75 -17.83 -0.79
CA LEU A 263 -11.36 -18.89 0.02
C LEU A 263 -12.71 -19.34 -0.57
N ASN A 264 -13.58 -18.38 -0.90
CA ASN A 264 -14.90 -18.66 -1.45
C ASN A 264 -14.83 -19.30 -2.85
N SER A 265 -13.76 -19.04 -3.60
CA SER A 265 -13.49 -19.64 -4.89
C SER A 265 -12.82 -21.02 -4.77
N GLY A 266 -12.62 -21.55 -3.56
CA GLY A 266 -12.02 -22.85 -3.32
C GLY A 266 -10.54 -22.96 -3.69
N GLN A 267 -9.83 -21.81 -3.78
CA GLN A 267 -8.42 -21.80 -4.16
C GLN A 267 -7.56 -22.53 -3.11
N THR A 268 -6.58 -23.26 -3.58
CA THR A 268 -5.52 -23.85 -2.75
C THR A 268 -4.36 -22.86 -2.58
N SER A 269 -3.44 -23.15 -1.66
CA SER A 269 -2.22 -22.34 -1.52
C SER A 269 -1.35 -22.36 -2.78
N ASP A 270 -1.34 -23.47 -3.52
CA ASP A 270 -0.60 -23.56 -4.80
C ASP A 270 -1.28 -22.77 -5.92
N ASP A 271 -2.62 -22.76 -5.95
CA ASP A 271 -3.36 -21.95 -6.93
C ASP A 271 -3.07 -20.47 -6.72
N VAL A 272 -3.13 -19.99 -5.47
CA VAL A 272 -2.84 -18.59 -5.15
C VAL A 272 -1.37 -18.26 -5.41
N PHE A 273 -0.43 -19.20 -5.18
CA PHE A 273 0.98 -19.00 -5.53
C PHE A 273 1.18 -18.74 -7.03
N LYS A 274 0.46 -19.50 -7.87
CA LYS A 274 0.45 -19.31 -9.34
C LYS A 274 -0.27 -18.02 -9.75
N LEU A 275 -1.45 -17.73 -9.17
CA LEU A 275 -2.23 -16.51 -9.45
C LEU A 275 -1.39 -15.24 -9.18
N LEU A 276 -0.56 -15.27 -8.14
CA LEU A 276 0.34 -14.19 -7.78
C LEU A 276 1.67 -14.20 -8.55
N LYS A 277 1.81 -15.12 -9.50
CA LYS A 277 3.02 -15.34 -10.33
C LYS A 277 4.31 -15.47 -9.50
N LEU A 278 4.21 -16.05 -8.30
CA LEU A 278 5.36 -16.28 -7.43
C LEU A 278 6.24 -17.45 -7.91
N ASN A 279 5.76 -18.22 -8.90
CA ASN A 279 6.46 -19.33 -9.53
C ASN A 279 7.18 -18.94 -10.83
N VAL A 280 7.07 -17.72 -11.31
CA VAL A 280 7.63 -17.31 -12.62
C VAL A 280 9.10 -16.92 -12.50
N ASP A 281 9.44 -16.21 -11.45
CA ASP A 281 10.82 -15.84 -11.13
C ASP A 281 11.07 -16.12 -9.64
N GLU A 282 11.59 -17.32 -9.40
CA GLU A 282 11.80 -17.82 -8.05
C GLU A 282 12.96 -17.11 -7.35
N SER A 283 13.90 -16.50 -8.11
CA SER A 283 14.97 -15.67 -7.56
C SER A 283 14.42 -14.39 -6.90
N SER A 284 13.31 -13.88 -7.40
CA SER A 284 12.66 -12.67 -6.88
C SER A 284 11.53 -12.94 -5.89
N VAL A 285 11.17 -14.20 -5.61
CA VAL A 285 10.01 -14.53 -4.77
C VAL A 285 10.08 -13.86 -3.40
N LEU A 286 11.26 -13.82 -2.79
CA LEU A 286 11.46 -13.21 -1.45
C LEU A 286 11.46 -11.68 -1.46
N THR A 287 11.55 -11.05 -2.62
CA THR A 287 11.45 -9.59 -2.80
C THR A 287 10.10 -9.17 -3.34
N ASN A 288 9.28 -10.13 -3.82
CA ASN A 288 7.98 -9.84 -4.40
C ASN A 288 6.97 -9.40 -3.31
N PRO A 289 6.39 -8.18 -3.41
CA PRO A 289 5.40 -7.70 -2.44
C PRO A 289 4.18 -8.61 -2.29
N ALA A 290 3.78 -9.32 -3.35
CA ALA A 290 2.62 -10.22 -3.34
C ALA A 290 2.82 -11.47 -2.45
N LEU A 291 4.08 -11.83 -2.11
CA LEU A 291 4.38 -12.96 -1.22
C LEU A 291 3.64 -12.85 0.13
N ASN A 292 3.54 -11.64 0.69
CA ASN A 292 2.83 -11.43 1.95
C ASN A 292 1.35 -11.84 1.85
N SER A 293 0.69 -11.58 0.72
CA SER A 293 -0.71 -11.98 0.50
C SER A 293 -0.85 -13.50 0.44
N TRP A 294 0.10 -14.19 -0.20
CA TRP A 294 0.14 -15.65 -0.21
C TRP A 294 0.36 -16.24 1.17
N VAL A 295 1.31 -15.73 1.95
CA VAL A 295 1.56 -16.19 3.32
C VAL A 295 0.31 -16.03 4.18
N ARG A 296 -0.36 -14.87 4.13
CA ARG A 296 -1.60 -14.61 4.86
C ARG A 296 -2.73 -15.55 4.44
N PHE A 297 -2.87 -15.81 3.15
CA PHE A 297 -3.87 -16.74 2.64
C PHE A 297 -3.63 -18.15 3.14
N THR A 298 -2.40 -18.66 3.03
CA THR A 298 -2.04 -20.02 3.47
C THR A 298 -2.25 -20.19 4.98
N LEU A 299 -1.88 -19.19 5.79
CA LEU A 299 -2.19 -19.18 7.23
C LEU A 299 -3.71 -19.24 7.50
N LYS A 300 -4.52 -18.54 6.68
CA LYS A 300 -5.98 -18.52 6.83
C LYS A 300 -6.62 -19.85 6.43
N LEU A 301 -6.04 -20.59 5.49
CA LEU A 301 -6.46 -21.95 5.15
C LEU A 301 -6.30 -22.94 6.32
N LYS A 302 -5.35 -22.71 7.25
CA LYS A 302 -5.05 -23.57 8.42
C LYS A 302 -4.76 -25.04 8.06
N LYS A 303 -4.36 -25.33 6.85
CA LYS A 303 -4.05 -26.67 6.36
C LYS A 303 -2.55 -26.95 6.26
N GLU A 304 -1.77 -25.91 6.05
CA GLU A 304 -0.34 -25.97 5.76
C GLU A 304 0.39 -24.82 6.42
N ASP A 305 1.66 -25.02 6.83
CA ASP A 305 2.54 -23.91 7.21
C ASP A 305 3.13 -23.27 5.96
N PRO A 306 2.90 -21.97 5.72
CA PRO A 306 3.40 -21.28 4.53
C PRO A 306 4.92 -21.23 4.47
N TYR A 307 5.58 -21.17 5.63
CA TYR A 307 7.03 -21.05 5.68
C TYR A 307 7.69 -22.39 5.35
N GLU A 308 7.18 -23.51 5.88
CA GLU A 308 7.65 -24.85 5.52
C GLU A 308 7.43 -25.14 4.05
N LYS A 309 6.26 -24.80 3.52
CA LYS A 309 5.94 -24.97 2.10
C LYS A 309 6.82 -24.13 1.19
N LEU A 310 7.07 -22.88 1.52
CA LEU A 310 7.97 -22.01 0.77
C LEU A 310 9.42 -22.50 0.85
N PHE A 311 9.86 -22.89 2.06
CA PHE A 311 11.19 -23.45 2.28
C PHE A 311 11.43 -24.70 1.43
N ALA A 312 10.48 -25.64 1.41
CA ALA A 312 10.57 -26.83 0.59
C ALA A 312 10.72 -26.47 -0.91
N LYS A 313 9.98 -25.51 -1.41
CA LYS A 313 10.11 -25.04 -2.81
C LYS A 313 11.51 -24.45 -3.08
N LEU A 314 12.02 -23.59 -2.18
CA LEU A 314 13.32 -22.95 -2.37
C LEU A 314 14.48 -23.96 -2.29
N THR A 315 14.41 -24.97 -1.42
CA THR A 315 15.44 -26.01 -1.29
C THR A 315 15.53 -26.97 -2.47
N THR A 316 14.53 -27.02 -3.34
CA THR A 316 14.62 -27.79 -4.60
C THR A 316 15.44 -27.05 -5.67
N GLN A 317 15.64 -25.75 -5.54
CA GLN A 317 16.25 -24.92 -6.56
C GLN A 317 17.58 -24.32 -6.16
N TYR A 318 17.76 -24.07 -4.88
CA TYR A 318 18.96 -23.46 -4.33
C TYR A 318 19.72 -24.45 -3.46
N ASP A 319 21.04 -24.49 -3.63
CA ASP A 319 21.89 -25.11 -2.64
C ASP A 319 21.88 -24.32 -1.32
N ASP A 320 22.38 -24.91 -0.26
CA ASP A 320 22.36 -24.33 1.09
C ASP A 320 23.04 -22.96 1.18
N ALA A 321 24.12 -22.74 0.42
CA ALA A 321 24.86 -21.48 0.46
C ALA A 321 24.15 -20.38 -0.31
N SER A 322 23.63 -20.70 -1.49
CA SER A 322 22.87 -19.78 -2.31
C SER A 322 21.58 -19.36 -1.62
N LEU A 323 20.86 -20.31 -1.00
CA LEU A 323 19.66 -20.02 -0.23
C LEU A 323 19.97 -19.12 0.97
N ALA A 324 21.05 -19.40 1.72
CA ALA A 324 21.44 -18.55 2.85
C ALA A 324 21.72 -17.10 2.42
N LYS A 325 22.41 -16.89 1.30
CA LYS A 325 22.65 -15.55 0.75
C LYS A 325 21.34 -14.84 0.39
N LEU A 326 20.45 -15.53 -0.32
CA LEU A 326 19.15 -15.01 -0.72
C LEU A 326 18.31 -14.59 0.50
N LEU A 327 18.29 -15.42 1.56
CA LEU A 327 17.56 -15.12 2.79
C LEU A 327 18.12 -13.90 3.53
N ILE A 328 19.43 -13.73 3.52
CA ILE A 328 20.11 -12.59 4.13
C ILE A 328 19.73 -11.30 3.43
N GLU A 329 19.77 -11.28 2.11
CA GLU A 329 19.36 -10.11 1.32
C GLU A 329 17.87 -9.79 1.56
N ALA A 330 17.02 -10.81 1.55
CA ALA A 330 15.59 -10.65 1.76
C ALA A 330 15.22 -10.14 3.16
N LYS A 331 16.02 -10.42 4.19
CA LYS A 331 15.82 -9.89 5.57
C LYS A 331 15.90 -8.35 5.62
N GLY A 332 16.63 -7.74 4.70
CA GLY A 332 16.66 -6.27 4.56
C GLY A 332 15.41 -5.68 3.95
N ASN A 333 14.51 -6.50 3.39
CA ASN A 333 13.28 -6.04 2.80
C ASN A 333 12.20 -5.77 3.86
N ALA A 334 11.70 -4.55 3.93
CA ALA A 334 10.70 -4.13 4.92
C ALA A 334 9.39 -4.94 4.88
N GLN A 335 9.05 -5.53 3.73
CA GLN A 335 7.80 -6.25 3.53
C GLN A 335 7.91 -7.74 3.81
N ASN A 336 9.03 -8.37 3.43
CA ASN A 336 9.22 -9.82 3.49
C ASN A 336 10.34 -10.25 4.45
N GLY A 337 10.99 -9.32 5.14
CA GLY A 337 12.10 -9.63 6.07
C GLY A 337 11.70 -10.60 7.18
N PHE A 338 10.46 -10.52 7.68
CA PHE A 338 9.93 -11.48 8.65
C PHE A 338 9.84 -12.89 8.06
N THR A 339 9.33 -13.03 6.83
CA THR A 339 9.27 -14.31 6.12
C THR A 339 10.66 -14.89 5.91
N ALA A 340 11.62 -14.08 5.45
CA ALA A 340 13.00 -14.51 5.29
C ALA A 340 13.63 -15.00 6.61
N GLY A 341 13.35 -14.34 7.73
CA GLY A 341 13.80 -14.77 9.05
C GLY A 341 13.21 -16.12 9.48
N LYS A 342 11.94 -16.40 9.15
CA LYS A 342 11.32 -17.71 9.39
C LYS A 342 11.97 -18.82 8.56
N LEU A 343 12.24 -18.55 7.28
CA LEU A 343 12.91 -19.50 6.37
C LEU A 343 14.35 -19.78 6.81
N GLU A 344 15.08 -18.77 7.27
CA GLU A 344 16.42 -18.93 7.85
C GLU A 344 16.40 -19.84 9.07
N ALA A 345 15.43 -19.68 9.96
CA ALA A 345 15.26 -20.56 11.11
C ALA A 345 15.02 -22.02 10.69
N LEU A 346 14.19 -22.25 9.66
CA LEU A 346 13.96 -23.57 9.08
C LEU A 346 15.23 -24.15 8.47
N GLN A 347 16.04 -23.34 7.79
CA GLN A 347 17.33 -23.76 7.24
C GLN A 347 18.27 -24.24 8.35
N PHE A 348 18.38 -23.52 9.47
CA PHE A 348 19.19 -23.93 10.61
C PHE A 348 18.70 -25.23 11.25
N VAL A 349 17.39 -25.39 11.42
CA VAL A 349 16.80 -26.64 11.91
C VAL A 349 17.14 -27.80 10.98
N THR A 350 17.02 -27.61 9.68
CA THR A 350 17.34 -28.62 8.65
C THR A 350 18.82 -29.00 8.67
N TRP A 351 19.72 -28.03 8.80
CA TRP A 351 21.16 -28.31 8.90
C TRP A 351 21.48 -29.13 10.15
N LYS A 352 20.88 -28.78 11.29
CA LYS A 352 21.04 -29.53 12.54
C LYS A 352 20.54 -30.97 12.41
N SER A 353 19.35 -31.19 11.82
CA SER A 353 18.77 -32.51 11.63
C SER A 353 19.60 -33.40 10.69
N LYS A 354 20.26 -32.79 9.68
CA LYS A 354 21.19 -33.46 8.77
C LYS A 354 22.61 -33.67 9.37
N GLY A 355 22.82 -33.37 10.63
CA GLY A 355 24.10 -33.50 11.30
C GLY A 355 25.20 -32.55 10.78
N LYS A 356 24.86 -31.50 10.05
CA LYS A 356 25.85 -30.54 9.57
C LYS A 356 26.42 -29.74 10.74
N SER A 357 27.72 -29.76 10.89
CA SER A 357 28.37 -28.98 11.95
C SER A 357 28.44 -27.49 11.56
N ALA A 358 28.53 -26.63 12.57
CA ALA A 358 28.74 -25.20 12.38
C ALA A 358 29.96 -24.87 11.53
N GLU A 359 31.04 -25.68 11.70
CA GLU A 359 32.28 -25.54 10.95
C GLU A 359 32.11 -25.88 9.45
N VAL A 360 31.37 -26.97 9.16
CA VAL A 360 31.05 -27.35 7.77
C VAL A 360 30.25 -26.23 7.09
N MET A 361 29.26 -25.67 7.78
CA MET A 361 28.47 -24.60 7.22
C MET A 361 29.23 -23.29 7.06
N PHE A 362 30.12 -22.97 7.99
CA PHE A 362 31.02 -21.83 7.91
C PHE A 362 31.88 -21.86 6.63
N LYS A 363 32.46 -23.02 6.34
CA LYS A 363 33.21 -23.24 5.10
C LYS A 363 32.35 -23.25 3.86
N SER A 364 31.17 -23.89 3.90
CA SER A 364 30.23 -23.92 2.76
C SER A 364 29.75 -22.52 2.37
N LEU A 365 29.58 -21.63 3.33
CA LEU A 365 29.23 -20.23 3.12
C LEU A 365 30.44 -19.35 2.73
N LYS A 366 31.64 -19.95 2.63
CA LYS A 366 32.92 -19.29 2.34
C LYS A 366 33.26 -18.15 3.32
N LEU A 367 32.77 -18.24 4.55
CA LEU A 367 33.00 -17.24 5.59
C LEU A 367 34.46 -17.30 6.13
N ASP A 368 35.13 -18.41 5.92
CA ASP A 368 36.55 -18.58 6.18
C ASP A 368 37.46 -17.77 5.26
N GLN A 369 36.94 -17.30 4.14
CA GLN A 369 37.65 -16.50 3.14
C GLN A 369 37.51 -14.99 3.36
N GLU A 370 36.55 -14.56 4.17
CA GLU A 370 36.19 -13.13 4.41
C GLU A 370 37.20 -12.39 5.32
N GLY A 371 38.09 -13.09 5.98
CA GLY A 371 39.18 -12.51 6.80
C GLY A 371 38.70 -11.54 7.87
N GLY A 372 39.31 -10.34 7.94
CA GLY A 372 38.97 -9.29 8.92
C GLY A 372 37.63 -8.61 8.68
N ASP A 373 37.02 -8.81 7.52
CA ASP A 373 35.72 -8.22 7.16
C ASP A 373 34.53 -9.10 7.55
N LEU A 374 34.78 -10.27 8.12
CA LEU A 374 33.73 -11.21 8.58
C LEU A 374 32.65 -10.53 9.43
N LEU A 375 33.05 -9.60 10.31
CA LEU A 375 32.10 -8.87 11.18
C LEU A 375 31.38 -7.73 10.46
N LYS A 376 31.90 -7.30 9.32
CA LYS A 376 31.27 -6.26 8.46
C LYS A 376 30.37 -6.90 7.41
N THR A 377 30.55 -8.20 7.10
CA THR A 377 29.72 -8.88 6.13
C THR A 377 28.29 -9.01 6.68
N ARG A 378 27.29 -8.89 5.81
CA ARG A 378 25.89 -9.13 6.17
C ARG A 378 25.64 -10.54 6.73
N PHE A 379 26.62 -11.43 6.61
CA PHE A 379 26.63 -12.78 7.21
C PHE A 379 26.95 -12.80 8.71
N SER A 380 27.43 -11.71 9.30
CA SER A 380 27.58 -11.58 10.75
C SER A 380 26.23 -11.51 11.48
N ILE A 381 25.28 -12.36 11.07
CA ILE A 381 23.91 -12.31 11.48
C ILE A 381 23.75 -12.96 12.85
N PRO A 382 23.01 -12.31 13.75
CA PRO A 382 22.74 -12.83 15.10
C PRO A 382 22.27 -14.28 15.11
N GLY A 383 21.46 -14.71 14.12
CA GLY A 383 20.95 -16.08 14.04
C GLY A 383 22.04 -17.13 13.76
N PHE A 384 22.89 -16.90 12.74
CA PHE A 384 23.94 -17.86 12.38
C PHE A 384 25.04 -17.92 13.45
N LEU A 385 25.48 -16.77 13.95
CA LEU A 385 26.46 -16.70 15.05
C LEU A 385 25.91 -17.33 16.34
N THR A 386 24.64 -17.08 16.67
CA THR A 386 23.97 -17.71 17.81
C THR A 386 23.89 -19.22 17.63
N TRP A 387 23.65 -19.72 16.42
CA TRP A 387 23.63 -21.13 16.12
C TRP A 387 25.03 -21.75 16.23
N ILE A 388 26.09 -21.10 15.72
CA ILE A 388 27.48 -21.51 15.88
C ILE A 388 27.85 -21.60 17.36
N ILE A 389 27.54 -20.57 18.13
CA ILE A 389 27.84 -20.51 19.57
C ILE A 389 27.08 -21.58 20.32
N ARG A 390 25.79 -21.77 20.11
CA ARG A 390 24.99 -22.81 20.75
C ARG A 390 25.48 -24.22 20.44
N THR A 391 25.83 -24.50 19.17
CA THR A 391 26.34 -25.83 18.79
C THR A 391 27.73 -26.11 19.35
N ARG A 392 28.54 -25.10 19.63
CA ARG A 392 29.85 -25.24 20.27
C ARG A 392 29.77 -25.39 21.79
N LEU A 393 28.89 -24.61 22.44
CA LEU A 393 28.68 -24.68 23.89
C LEU A 393 27.99 -25.98 24.35
N GLN A 394 27.30 -26.71 23.48
CA GLN A 394 26.72 -28.03 23.79
C GLN A 394 27.73 -29.18 23.71
N ARG A 395 28.99 -28.93 23.31
CA ARG A 395 30.07 -29.93 23.26
C ARG A 395 31.04 -29.85 24.44
N TYR A 396 30.84 -28.93 25.35
CA TYR A 396 31.53 -28.78 26.61
C TYR A 396 30.54 -28.90 27.78
#